data_05ebac35f58b618e1048d948bfa4f67c
#
_entry.id   05ebac35f58b618e1048d948bfa4f67c
#
_cell.length_a   1.000
_cell.length_b   1.000
_cell.length_c   1.000
_cell.angle_alpha   90.00
_cell.angle_beta   90.00
_cell.angle_gamma   90.00
#
_symmetry.space_group_name_H-M   'P 1'
#
loop_
_entity.id
_entity.type
_entity.pdbx_description
1 polymer ?
#
loop_
_entity_poly.entity_id
_entity_poly.type
_entity_poly.pdbx_seq_one_letter_code
_entity_poly.pdbx_strand_id
1 'polypeptide(L)'
;MEKLLRQQIERIVQLSDVEFEFVLSHFSYREYRKHQYVVQAGDAAPNDHFVVKGLLKSFYIDDAGKNHILQFAMEDWWISDPQAYHNRTSATLNIDCLEDTQVFYITIDKREQLCAAMQKMEYFFMKKTTAGYIALQRRILSLMSQTAEERYRQFTQLYPMLPGRLPKTLIASYLGISRETLSRLNVT
;
A
#
# COMPACT_ATOMS: atom_id res chain seq x y z
N MET A 1 -18.38 -0.14 4.16
CA MET A 1 -17.05 0.46 4.01
C MET A 1 -16.32 0.51 5.35
N GLU A 2 -16.86 1.18 6.32
CA GLU A 2 -16.30 1.32 7.68
C GLU A 2 -16.04 -0.01 8.39
N LYS A 3 -16.90 -1.02 8.14
CA LYS A 3 -16.73 -2.36 8.69
C LYS A 3 -15.38 -2.99 8.35
N LEU A 4 -14.85 -2.74 7.15
CA LEU A 4 -13.55 -3.31 6.75
C LEU A 4 -12.40 -2.65 7.53
N LEU A 5 -12.42 -1.32 7.69
CA LEU A 5 -11.45 -0.59 8.49
C LEU A 5 -11.51 -1.05 9.96
N ARG A 6 -12.73 -1.18 10.53
CA ARG A 6 -12.93 -1.68 11.88
C ARG A 6 -12.34 -3.08 12.06
N GLN A 7 -12.67 -3.99 11.16
CA GLN A 7 -12.16 -5.37 11.20
C GLN A 7 -10.64 -5.44 11.16
N GLN A 8 -10.00 -4.58 10.35
CA GLN A 8 -8.55 -4.54 10.30
C GLN A 8 -7.95 -4.06 11.62
N ILE A 9 -8.52 -3.03 12.23
CA ILE A 9 -8.05 -2.51 13.52
C ILE A 9 -8.26 -3.56 14.62
N GLU A 10 -9.43 -4.20 14.63
CA GLU A 10 -9.81 -5.19 15.67
C GLU A 10 -9.04 -6.51 15.57
N ARG A 11 -8.30 -6.78 14.49
CA ARG A 11 -7.29 -7.86 14.47
C ARG A 11 -6.10 -7.61 15.42
N ILE A 12 -5.91 -6.37 15.84
CA ILE A 12 -4.78 -5.96 16.68
C ILE A 12 -5.24 -5.44 18.04
N VAL A 13 -6.28 -4.60 18.06
CA VAL A 13 -6.81 -3.96 19.27
C VAL A 13 -8.33 -3.96 19.25
N GLN A 14 -8.97 -4.35 20.37
CA GLN A 14 -10.42 -4.32 20.46
C GLN A 14 -10.93 -2.89 20.70
N LEU A 15 -11.99 -2.51 19.99
CA LEU A 15 -12.65 -1.21 20.11
C LEU A 15 -14.13 -1.39 20.48
N SER A 16 -14.62 -0.58 21.42
CA SER A 16 -16.06 -0.37 21.58
C SER A 16 -16.63 0.45 20.41
N ASP A 17 -17.94 0.50 20.27
CA ASP A 17 -18.58 1.30 19.22
C ASP A 17 -18.23 2.78 19.34
N VAL A 18 -18.24 3.33 20.56
CA VAL A 18 -17.86 4.72 20.82
C VAL A 18 -16.40 5.00 20.45
N GLU A 19 -15.50 4.08 20.80
CA GLU A 19 -14.08 4.20 20.42
C GLU A 19 -13.90 4.12 18.90
N PHE A 20 -14.64 3.26 18.21
CA PHE A 20 -14.55 3.17 16.76
C PHE A 20 -15.09 4.42 16.06
N GLU A 21 -16.20 4.99 16.52
CA GLU A 21 -16.72 6.27 16.01
C GLU A 21 -15.69 7.39 16.19
N PHE A 22 -15.03 7.45 17.35
CA PHE A 22 -13.94 8.39 17.59
C PHE A 22 -12.76 8.16 16.64
N VAL A 23 -12.33 6.93 16.43
CA VAL A 23 -11.29 6.60 15.44
C VAL A 23 -11.71 7.06 14.05
N LEU A 24 -12.92 6.72 13.62
CA LEU A 24 -13.45 7.04 12.30
C LEU A 24 -13.51 8.55 12.04
N SER A 25 -13.76 9.36 13.06
CA SER A 25 -13.79 10.83 12.95
C SER A 25 -12.44 11.45 12.53
N HIS A 26 -11.33 10.72 12.68
CA HIS A 26 -10.00 11.14 12.24
C HIS A 26 -9.69 10.75 10.79
N PHE A 27 -10.50 9.88 10.21
CA PHE A 27 -10.38 9.48 8.81
C PHE A 27 -11.26 10.32 7.90
N SER A 28 -10.83 10.45 6.67
CA SER A 28 -11.65 11.01 5.59
C SER A 28 -11.82 9.95 4.51
N TYR A 29 -12.91 10.01 3.76
CA TYR A 29 -13.22 9.08 2.68
C TYR A 29 -13.06 9.75 1.33
N ARG A 30 -12.57 9.01 0.32
CA ARG A 30 -12.46 9.49 -1.06
C ARG A 30 -12.59 8.36 -2.07
N GLU A 31 -13.14 8.70 -3.23
CA GLU A 31 -13.23 7.84 -4.41
C GLU A 31 -12.34 8.36 -5.53
N TYR A 32 -11.75 7.43 -6.27
CA TYR A 32 -10.91 7.69 -7.42
C TYR A 32 -11.32 6.80 -8.58
N ARG A 33 -11.25 7.33 -9.78
CA ARG A 33 -11.41 6.55 -11.00
C ARG A 33 -10.11 5.82 -11.34
N LYS A 34 -10.24 4.72 -12.07
CA LYS A 34 -9.08 4.06 -12.69
C LYS A 34 -8.18 5.08 -13.40
N HIS A 35 -6.87 4.93 -13.25
CA HIS A 35 -5.81 5.80 -13.77
C HIS A 35 -5.71 7.19 -13.13
N GLN A 36 -6.52 7.53 -12.14
CA GLN A 36 -6.29 8.74 -11.36
C GLN A 36 -5.13 8.56 -10.37
N TYR A 37 -4.37 9.63 -10.21
CA TYR A 37 -3.36 9.71 -9.16
C TYR A 37 -4.02 10.00 -7.81
N VAL A 38 -3.59 9.25 -6.80
CA VAL A 38 -3.92 9.48 -5.39
C VAL A 38 -2.85 10.36 -4.76
N VAL A 39 -1.58 10.14 -5.17
CA VAL A 39 -0.40 10.93 -4.83
C VAL A 39 0.44 11.06 -6.08
N GLN A 40 0.93 12.26 -6.35
CA GLN A 40 1.85 12.54 -7.44
C GLN A 40 3.19 13.01 -6.85
N ALA A 41 4.30 12.58 -7.43
CA ALA A 41 5.61 13.06 -7.02
C ALA A 41 5.65 14.60 -7.09
N GLY A 42 6.07 15.26 -6.01
CA GLY A 42 6.00 16.71 -5.84
C GLY A 42 4.79 17.22 -5.05
N ASP A 43 3.72 16.44 -4.89
CA ASP A 43 2.57 16.80 -4.06
C ASP A 43 3.01 17.05 -2.60
N ALA A 44 2.38 18.06 -1.97
CA ALA A 44 2.66 18.37 -0.56
C ALA A 44 2.08 17.28 0.36
N ALA A 45 2.89 16.88 1.34
CA ALA A 45 2.54 16.01 2.48
C ALA A 45 1.43 14.99 2.20
N PRO A 46 1.74 13.86 1.52
CA PRO A 46 0.74 12.86 1.16
C PRO A 46 0.11 12.22 2.41
N ASN A 47 -1.05 11.61 2.22
CA ASN A 47 -1.78 10.91 3.28
C ASN A 47 -1.42 9.43 3.34
N ASP A 48 -1.76 8.76 4.44
CA ASP A 48 -1.77 7.29 4.52
C ASP A 48 -3.19 6.79 4.16
N HIS A 49 -3.28 5.90 3.17
CA HIS A 49 -4.54 5.47 2.57
C HIS A 49 -4.82 3.99 2.88
N PHE A 50 -6.01 3.73 3.39
CA PHE A 50 -6.56 2.38 3.57
C PHE A 50 -7.51 2.06 2.42
N VAL A 51 -7.26 0.98 1.70
CA VAL A 51 -8.05 0.58 0.53
C VAL A 51 -9.29 -0.17 0.98
N VAL A 52 -10.45 0.39 0.68
CA VAL A 52 -11.77 -0.23 0.93
C VAL A 52 -12.18 -1.10 -0.25
N LYS A 53 -11.93 -0.60 -1.46
CA LYS A 53 -12.24 -1.28 -2.73
C LYS A 53 -11.25 -0.81 -3.79
N GLY A 54 -10.85 -1.70 -4.68
CA GLY A 54 -10.02 -1.37 -5.84
C GLY A 54 -8.58 -1.82 -5.69
N LEU A 55 -7.73 -1.36 -6.57
CA LEU A 55 -6.33 -1.74 -6.67
C LEU A 55 -5.48 -0.54 -7.04
N LEU A 56 -4.42 -0.32 -6.28
CA LEU A 56 -3.46 0.76 -6.50
C LEU A 56 -2.04 0.21 -6.67
N LYS A 57 -1.17 1.03 -7.24
CA LYS A 57 0.29 0.82 -7.19
C LYS A 57 1.00 2.06 -6.70
N SER A 58 2.10 1.88 -5.95
CA SER A 58 3.09 2.94 -5.73
C SER A 58 4.34 2.66 -6.57
N PHE A 59 4.91 3.72 -7.15
CA PHE A 59 6.04 3.60 -8.04
C PHE A 59 6.89 4.86 -8.07
N TYR A 60 8.17 4.66 -8.39
CA TYR A 60 9.13 5.70 -8.68
C TYR A 60 9.39 5.74 -10.19
N ILE A 61 9.57 6.93 -10.75
CA ILE A 61 9.97 7.13 -12.13
C ILE A 61 11.43 7.59 -12.13
N ASP A 62 12.31 6.82 -12.76
CA ASP A 62 13.72 7.21 -12.89
C ASP A 62 13.95 8.25 -14.00
N ASP A 63 15.17 8.75 -14.10
CA ASP A 63 15.55 9.78 -15.09
C ASP A 63 15.38 9.33 -16.54
N ALA A 64 15.33 8.02 -16.78
CA ALA A 64 15.04 7.42 -18.09
C ALA A 64 13.54 7.27 -18.38
N GLY A 65 12.67 7.70 -17.45
CA GLY A 65 11.21 7.59 -17.55
C GLY A 65 10.66 6.19 -17.25
N LYS A 66 11.48 5.29 -16.70
CA LYS A 66 11.06 3.93 -16.37
C LYS A 66 10.38 3.89 -15.01
N ASN A 67 9.25 3.18 -14.94
CA ASN A 67 8.50 2.97 -13.71
C ASN A 67 9.06 1.79 -12.91
N HIS A 68 9.43 2.04 -11.66
CA HIS A 68 9.84 1.05 -10.69
C HIS A 68 8.74 0.87 -9.64
N ILE A 69 8.01 -0.24 -9.69
CA ILE A 69 6.90 -0.49 -8.78
C ILE A 69 7.43 -0.94 -7.42
N LEU A 70 7.04 -0.20 -6.37
CA LEU A 70 7.41 -0.51 -5.00
C LEU A 70 6.35 -1.41 -4.34
N GLN A 71 5.08 -1.10 -4.53
CA GLN A 71 3.99 -1.78 -3.83
C GLN A 71 2.75 -1.82 -4.70
N PHE A 72 1.95 -2.88 -4.55
CA PHE A 72 0.53 -2.88 -4.87
C PHE A 72 -0.27 -2.82 -3.58
N ALA A 73 -1.47 -2.23 -3.64
CA ALA A 73 -2.41 -2.26 -2.54
C ALA A 73 -3.82 -2.56 -3.05
N MET A 74 -4.43 -3.61 -2.53
CA MET A 74 -5.82 -4.00 -2.77
C MET A 74 -6.65 -3.81 -1.49
N GLU A 75 -7.87 -4.27 -1.49
CA GLU A 75 -8.77 -4.20 -0.35
C GLU A 75 -8.08 -4.68 0.94
N ASP A 76 -8.33 -4.00 2.06
CA ASP A 76 -7.75 -4.28 3.37
C ASP A 76 -6.25 -3.93 3.52
N TRP A 77 -5.67 -3.25 2.53
CA TRP A 77 -4.26 -2.86 2.55
C TRP A 77 -4.11 -1.34 2.67
N TRP A 78 -2.91 -0.95 3.10
CA TRP A 78 -2.52 0.45 3.21
C TRP A 78 -1.47 0.80 2.17
N ILE A 79 -1.51 2.07 1.73
CA ILE A 79 -0.54 2.60 0.77
C ILE A 79 -0.30 4.09 1.02
N SER A 80 0.96 4.48 1.03
CA SER A 80 1.41 5.86 1.15
C SER A 80 2.80 6.04 0.52
N ASP A 81 3.32 7.26 0.55
CA ASP A 81 4.75 7.54 0.51
C ASP A 81 5.21 7.74 1.97
N PRO A 82 5.76 6.70 2.64
CA PRO A 82 6.06 6.79 4.07
C PRO A 82 7.08 7.86 4.41
N GLN A 83 8.08 8.10 3.54
CA GLN A 83 9.09 9.11 3.75
C GLN A 83 8.46 10.51 3.77
N ALA A 84 7.68 10.83 2.75
CA ALA A 84 7.04 12.14 2.66
C ALA A 84 5.97 12.33 3.73
N TYR A 85 5.18 11.29 4.01
CA TYR A 85 4.14 11.31 5.04
C TYR A 85 4.68 11.64 6.43
N HIS A 86 5.72 10.91 6.88
CA HIS A 86 6.28 11.09 8.22
C HIS A 86 7.16 12.33 8.35
N ASN A 87 7.88 12.70 7.29
CA ASN A 87 8.75 13.88 7.31
C ASN A 87 8.02 15.18 6.95
N ARG A 88 6.73 15.12 6.59
CA ARG A 88 5.93 16.28 6.14
C ARG A 88 6.57 17.00 4.95
N THR A 89 7.16 16.24 4.04
CA THR A 89 7.82 16.74 2.83
C THR A 89 6.98 16.46 1.59
N SER A 90 7.38 16.97 0.45
CA SER A 90 6.78 16.62 -0.84
C SER A 90 6.99 15.14 -1.16
N ALA A 91 5.99 14.54 -1.82
CA ALA A 91 6.01 13.17 -2.25
C ALA A 91 7.16 12.88 -3.21
N THR A 92 7.82 11.75 -3.02
CA THR A 92 8.85 11.21 -3.92
C THR A 92 8.32 10.08 -4.80
N LEU A 93 7.21 9.49 -4.39
CA LEU A 93 6.54 8.41 -5.08
C LEU A 93 5.27 8.90 -5.77
N ASN A 94 4.89 8.19 -6.80
CA ASN A 94 3.57 8.27 -7.40
C ASN A 94 2.71 7.12 -6.90
N ILE A 95 1.43 7.39 -6.64
CA ILE A 95 0.41 6.38 -6.33
C ILE A 95 -0.76 6.61 -7.26
N ASP A 96 -1.09 5.62 -8.10
CA ASP A 96 -2.24 5.67 -9.00
C ASP A 96 -3.16 4.47 -8.86
N CYS A 97 -4.38 4.62 -9.36
CA CYS A 97 -5.43 3.63 -9.31
C CYS A 97 -5.37 2.73 -10.56
N LEU A 98 -5.25 1.43 -10.37
CA LEU A 98 -5.36 0.41 -11.43
C LEU A 98 -6.82 0.01 -11.70
N GLU A 99 -7.70 0.29 -10.77
CA GLU A 99 -9.16 0.07 -10.82
C GLU A 99 -9.88 1.28 -10.22
N ASP A 100 -11.19 1.39 -10.39
CA ASP A 100 -12.00 2.35 -9.62
C ASP A 100 -11.85 2.03 -8.13
N THR A 101 -11.44 3.01 -7.34
CA THR A 101 -10.92 2.79 -6.00
C THR A 101 -11.63 3.65 -4.97
N GLN A 102 -11.88 3.06 -3.80
CA GLN A 102 -12.43 3.71 -2.62
C GLN A 102 -11.46 3.57 -1.46
N VAL A 103 -11.15 4.66 -0.79
CA VAL A 103 -10.19 4.67 0.31
C VAL A 103 -10.71 5.48 1.50
N PHE A 104 -10.33 5.04 2.70
CA PHE A 104 -10.18 5.96 3.82
C PHE A 104 -8.75 6.48 3.84
N TYR A 105 -8.55 7.72 4.25
CA TYR A 105 -7.21 8.26 4.43
C TYR A 105 -7.12 9.06 5.73
N ILE A 106 -5.90 9.13 6.25
CA ILE A 106 -5.58 9.89 7.46
C ILE A 106 -4.35 10.77 7.22
N THR A 107 -4.43 12.05 7.59
CA THR A 107 -3.26 12.95 7.59
C THR A 107 -2.35 12.61 8.76
N ILE A 108 -1.07 13.00 8.66
CA ILE A 108 -0.13 12.76 9.77
C ILE A 108 -0.58 13.45 11.06
N ASP A 109 -1.11 14.68 10.96
CA ASP A 109 -1.57 15.43 12.15
C ASP A 109 -2.76 14.74 12.84
N LYS A 110 -3.76 14.27 12.06
CA LYS A 110 -4.89 13.51 12.61
C LYS A 110 -4.46 12.17 13.20
N ARG A 111 -3.48 11.51 12.58
CA ARG A 111 -2.93 10.27 13.13
C ARG A 111 -2.22 10.52 14.47
N GLU A 112 -1.41 11.57 14.58
CA GLU A 112 -0.74 11.94 15.82
C GLU A 112 -1.75 12.32 16.92
N GLN A 113 -2.79 13.10 16.59
CA GLN A 113 -3.87 13.44 17.51
C GLN A 113 -4.61 12.17 18.00
N LEU A 114 -4.94 11.26 17.09
CA LEU A 114 -5.59 10.00 17.42
C LEU A 114 -4.73 9.13 18.33
N CYS A 115 -3.44 9.00 18.05
CA CYS A 115 -2.51 8.22 18.86
C CYS A 115 -2.31 8.84 20.25
N ALA A 116 -2.22 10.16 20.34
CA ALA A 116 -2.11 10.87 21.62
C ALA A 116 -3.37 10.71 22.49
N ALA A 117 -4.55 10.68 21.87
CA ALA A 117 -5.83 10.51 22.57
C ALA A 117 -6.15 9.05 22.92
N MET A 118 -5.61 8.08 22.17
CA MET A 118 -5.94 6.67 22.31
C MET A 118 -4.72 5.76 22.10
N GLN A 119 -4.09 5.32 23.20
CA GLN A 119 -2.92 4.46 23.17
C GLN A 119 -3.10 3.16 22.37
N LYS A 120 -4.32 2.62 22.31
CA LYS A 120 -4.64 1.47 21.46
C LYS A 120 -4.30 1.74 19.99
N MET A 121 -4.52 2.97 19.50
CA MET A 121 -4.25 3.33 18.10
C MET A 121 -2.77 3.53 17.85
N GLU A 122 -2.00 4.03 18.81
CA GLU A 122 -0.54 4.03 18.73
C GLU A 122 0.00 2.61 18.57
N TYR A 123 -0.47 1.66 19.39
CA TYR A 123 -0.09 0.26 19.30
C TYR A 123 -0.50 -0.36 17.94
N PHE A 124 -1.70 -0.05 17.45
CA PHE A 124 -2.15 -0.49 16.13
C PHE A 124 -1.20 -0.02 15.03
N PHE A 125 -0.93 1.28 14.95
CA PHE A 125 -0.05 1.84 13.92
C PHE A 125 1.39 1.35 14.03
N MET A 126 1.91 1.15 15.24
CA MET A 126 3.22 0.54 15.47
C MET A 126 3.26 -0.88 14.86
N LYS A 127 2.28 -1.73 15.16
CA LYS A 127 2.20 -3.10 14.61
C LYS A 127 2.09 -3.09 13.09
N LYS A 128 1.27 -2.22 12.54
CA LYS A 128 1.10 -2.06 11.10
C LYS A 128 2.40 -1.63 10.42
N THR A 129 3.07 -0.61 10.94
CA THR A 129 4.36 -0.13 10.41
C THR A 129 5.43 -1.22 10.50
N THR A 130 5.50 -1.95 11.62
CA THR A 130 6.42 -3.08 11.78
C THR A 130 6.16 -4.17 10.74
N ALA A 131 4.89 -4.52 10.50
CA ALA A 131 4.54 -5.52 9.48
C ALA A 131 4.95 -5.07 8.06
N GLY A 132 4.76 -3.79 7.74
CA GLY A 132 5.20 -3.18 6.48
C GLY A 132 6.73 -3.21 6.33
N TYR A 133 7.47 -2.88 7.38
CA TYR A 133 8.94 -2.97 7.41
C TYR A 133 9.43 -4.41 7.15
N ILE A 134 8.84 -5.41 7.81
CA ILE A 134 9.18 -6.82 7.61
C ILE A 134 8.88 -7.26 6.16
N ALA A 135 7.76 -6.82 5.59
CA ALA A 135 7.41 -7.12 4.20
C ALA A 135 8.43 -6.50 3.21
N LEU A 136 8.85 -5.25 3.46
CA LEU A 136 9.88 -4.58 2.67
C LEU A 136 11.24 -5.28 2.78
N GLN A 137 11.65 -5.67 3.99
CA GLN A 137 12.88 -6.44 4.21
C GLN A 137 12.88 -7.76 3.41
N ARG A 138 11.78 -8.52 3.47
CA ARG A 138 11.63 -9.76 2.70
C ARG A 138 11.74 -9.50 1.19
N ARG A 139 11.14 -8.41 0.70
CA ARG A 139 11.22 -8.03 -0.70
C ARG A 139 12.64 -7.69 -1.13
N ILE A 140 13.38 -6.91 -0.34
CA ILE A 140 14.78 -6.57 -0.61
C ILE A 140 15.63 -7.85 -0.70
N LEU A 141 15.51 -8.73 0.28
CA LEU A 141 16.22 -10.02 0.28
C LEU A 141 15.87 -10.86 -0.97
N SER A 142 14.59 -10.91 -1.33
CA SER A 142 14.12 -11.61 -2.53
C SER A 142 14.75 -11.05 -3.81
N LEU A 143 14.82 -9.72 -3.95
CA LEU A 143 15.46 -9.08 -5.10
C LEU A 143 16.97 -9.33 -5.16
N MET A 144 17.64 -9.45 -4.00
CA MET A 144 19.09 -9.65 -3.91
C MET A 144 19.53 -11.10 -4.11
N SER A 145 18.74 -12.09 -3.68
CA SER A 145 19.19 -13.48 -3.55
C SER A 145 18.40 -14.51 -4.35
N GLN A 146 17.22 -14.17 -4.85
CA GLN A 146 16.34 -15.13 -5.54
C GLN A 146 16.41 -14.97 -7.06
N THR A 147 16.20 -16.09 -7.76
CA THR A 147 16.00 -16.12 -9.21
C THR A 147 14.66 -15.49 -9.60
N ALA A 148 14.49 -15.16 -10.87
CA ALA A 148 13.23 -14.62 -11.40
C ALA A 148 12.04 -15.58 -11.15
N GLU A 149 12.25 -16.88 -11.28
CA GLU A 149 11.24 -17.91 -11.06
C GLU A 149 10.83 -17.99 -9.59
N GLU A 150 11.80 -18.00 -8.68
CA GLU A 150 11.53 -18.02 -7.23
C GLU A 150 10.77 -16.77 -6.79
N ARG A 151 11.15 -15.58 -7.29
CA ARG A 151 10.42 -14.33 -7.02
C ARG A 151 8.98 -14.38 -7.52
N TYR A 152 8.75 -14.91 -8.72
CA TYR A 152 7.40 -15.04 -9.26
C TYR A 152 6.56 -16.03 -8.46
N ARG A 153 7.14 -17.20 -8.10
CA ARG A 153 6.46 -18.20 -7.25
C ARG A 153 6.09 -17.61 -5.89
N GLN A 154 7.04 -16.92 -5.25
CA GLN A 154 6.77 -16.23 -3.98
C GLN A 154 5.66 -15.18 -4.12
N PHE A 155 5.67 -14.38 -5.19
CA PHE A 155 4.64 -13.38 -5.46
C PHE A 155 3.25 -14.02 -5.59
N THR A 156 3.12 -15.09 -6.36
CA THR A 156 1.84 -15.77 -6.56
C THR A 156 1.33 -16.46 -5.29
N GLN A 157 2.22 -16.98 -4.46
CA GLN A 157 1.88 -17.56 -3.16
C GLN A 157 1.42 -16.51 -2.14
N LEU A 158 2.12 -15.39 -2.06
CA LEU A 158 1.78 -14.30 -1.11
C LEU A 158 0.56 -13.51 -1.55
N TYR A 159 0.33 -13.40 -2.85
CA TYR A 159 -0.69 -12.52 -3.43
C TYR A 159 -1.52 -13.24 -4.51
N PRO A 160 -2.24 -14.32 -4.17
CA PRO A 160 -2.91 -15.19 -5.16
C PRO A 160 -3.95 -14.45 -6.00
N MET A 161 -4.51 -13.35 -5.50
CA MET A 161 -5.51 -12.56 -6.23
C MET A 161 -4.90 -11.56 -7.23
N LEU A 162 -3.65 -11.14 -7.05
CA LEU A 162 -3.03 -10.11 -7.87
C LEU A 162 -2.73 -10.54 -9.32
N PRO A 163 -2.28 -11.77 -9.61
CA PRO A 163 -2.00 -12.18 -10.99
C PRO A 163 -3.20 -12.05 -11.94
N GLY A 164 -4.41 -12.26 -11.43
CA GLY A 164 -5.65 -12.11 -12.22
C GLY A 164 -6.12 -10.66 -12.42
N ARG A 165 -5.58 -9.71 -11.62
CA ARG A 165 -5.95 -8.29 -11.63
C ARG A 165 -4.88 -7.40 -12.27
N LEU A 166 -3.66 -7.92 -12.48
CA LEU A 166 -2.51 -7.15 -12.95
C LEU A 166 -2.07 -7.55 -14.36
N PRO A 167 -1.78 -6.59 -15.22
CA PRO A 167 -1.05 -6.86 -16.46
C PRO A 167 0.35 -7.46 -16.16
N LYS A 168 0.79 -8.41 -16.99
CA LYS A 168 2.14 -9.02 -16.85
C LYS A 168 3.28 -8.00 -16.84
N THR A 169 3.12 -6.86 -17.50
CA THR A 169 4.10 -5.77 -17.50
C THR A 169 4.31 -5.17 -16.12
N LEU A 170 3.24 -4.98 -15.34
CA LEU A 170 3.32 -4.46 -13.98
C LEU A 170 3.91 -5.51 -13.02
N ILE A 171 3.53 -6.79 -13.17
CA ILE A 171 4.12 -7.88 -12.40
C ILE A 171 5.63 -7.98 -12.67
N ALA A 172 6.04 -7.93 -13.93
CA ALA A 172 7.46 -7.96 -14.32
C ALA A 172 8.23 -6.78 -13.71
N SER A 173 7.70 -5.56 -13.80
CA SER A 173 8.29 -4.37 -13.16
C SER A 173 8.42 -4.54 -11.65
N TYR A 174 7.38 -5.05 -10.97
CA TYR A 174 7.43 -5.34 -9.54
C TYR A 174 8.50 -6.38 -9.18
N LEU A 175 8.67 -7.41 -10.01
CA LEU A 175 9.66 -8.47 -9.78
C LEU A 175 11.09 -8.09 -10.22
N GLY A 176 11.28 -6.90 -10.82
CA GLY A 176 12.57 -6.45 -11.31
C GLY A 176 13.08 -7.27 -12.50
N ILE A 177 12.19 -7.72 -13.38
CA ILE A 177 12.50 -8.50 -14.59
C ILE A 177 11.83 -7.91 -15.83
N SER A 178 12.22 -8.36 -17.03
CA SER A 178 11.51 -7.98 -18.24
C SER A 178 10.20 -8.77 -18.42
N ARG A 179 9.28 -8.21 -19.21
CA ARG A 179 8.03 -8.89 -19.57
C ARG A 179 8.30 -10.22 -20.32
N GLU A 180 9.31 -10.24 -21.17
CA GLU A 180 9.74 -11.40 -21.94
C GLU A 180 10.25 -12.50 -21.00
N THR A 181 11.05 -12.13 -19.99
CA THR A 181 11.49 -13.06 -18.94
C THR A 181 10.30 -13.66 -18.21
N LEU A 182 9.36 -12.81 -17.75
CA LEU A 182 8.14 -13.28 -17.06
C LEU A 182 7.32 -14.24 -17.94
N SER A 183 7.21 -13.97 -19.24
CA SER A 183 6.44 -14.79 -20.17
C SER A 183 7.06 -16.16 -20.43
N ARG A 184 8.38 -16.32 -20.21
CA ARG A 184 9.12 -17.58 -20.36
C ARG A 184 9.12 -18.43 -19.08
N LEU A 185 8.72 -17.85 -17.94
CA LEU A 185 8.61 -18.60 -16.71
C LEU A 185 7.43 -19.57 -16.82
N ASN A 186 7.74 -20.86 -17.04
CA ASN A 186 6.78 -21.95 -16.99
C ASN A 186 6.49 -22.25 -15.52
N VAL A 187 5.54 -21.50 -14.95
CA VAL A 187 5.04 -21.80 -13.62
C VAL A 187 3.78 -22.63 -13.79
N THR A 188 3.95 -23.95 -13.77
CA THR A 188 2.90 -24.95 -13.55
C THR A 188 2.49 -24.92 -12.08
#